data_ee2ab7916d37809c9470fcd59fd21211
#
_entry.id   ee2ab7916d37809c9470fcd59fd21211
#
_cell.length_a   1.000
_cell.length_b   1.000
_cell.length_c   1.000
_cell.angle_alpha   90.00
_cell.angle_beta   90.00
_cell.angle_gamma   90.00
#
_symmetry.space_group_name_H-M   'P 1'
#
loop_
_entity.id
_entity.type
_entity.pdbx_description
1 polymer ?
#
loop_
_entity_poly.entity_id
_entity_poly.type
_entity_poly.pdbx_seq_one_letter_code
_entity_poly.pdbx_strand_id
1 'polypeptide(L)'
;MLQDVVVRWTGKERANYVRCIMIKQIKFVSIPVADQNRALDFYTEKLGFTIITDQPFDEKQRWIELRIPKAETRVVLFTPEGDEKRIGTFMNMSYACDDIDKTYAELKERGVEFESAPQKEPWGTYTLFKDSEGNRFVVSSD
;
A
#
# COMPACT_ATOMS: atom_id res chain seq x y z
N MET A 1 -3.91 24.31 1.25
CA MET A 1 -5.31 24.71 1.48
C MET A 1 -5.87 23.79 2.55
N LEU A 2 -6.18 24.34 3.72
CA LEU A 2 -6.78 23.61 4.83
C LEU A 2 -8.26 23.38 4.50
N GLN A 3 -8.63 22.12 4.24
CA GLN A 3 -10.04 21.77 4.16
C GLN A 3 -10.56 21.57 5.58
N ASP A 4 -11.46 22.43 6.01
CA ASP A 4 -12.17 22.29 7.27
C ASP A 4 -13.11 21.09 7.19
N VAL A 5 -12.77 20.01 7.86
CA VAL A 5 -13.69 18.89 8.03
C VAL A 5 -14.66 19.24 9.14
N VAL A 6 -15.87 19.64 8.75
CA VAL A 6 -16.95 19.86 9.70
C VAL A 6 -17.56 18.50 10.05
N VAL A 7 -17.22 17.98 11.23
CA VAL A 7 -17.90 16.81 11.79
C VAL A 7 -19.22 17.26 12.39
N ARG A 8 -20.35 16.89 11.80
CA ARG A 8 -21.68 17.10 12.38
C ARG A 8 -21.96 16.08 13.47
N TRP A 9 -22.01 16.53 14.70
CA TRP A 9 -22.53 15.76 15.81
C TRP A 9 -24.05 15.96 15.91
N THR A 10 -24.80 14.88 16.00
CA THR A 10 -26.23 14.91 16.35
C THR A 10 -26.37 14.90 17.86
N GLY A 11 -26.40 16.08 18.48
CA GLY A 11 -26.56 16.27 19.90
C GLY A 11 -26.42 17.74 20.27
N LYS A 12 -26.97 18.14 21.41
CA LYS A 12 -27.24 19.51 21.84
C LYS A 12 -26.03 20.46 22.01
N GLU A 13 -24.82 20.07 21.60
CA GLU A 13 -23.65 20.93 21.69
C GLU A 13 -23.09 21.20 20.29
N ARG A 14 -23.66 22.23 19.67
CA ARG A 14 -23.02 22.88 18.52
C ARG A 14 -21.94 23.83 19.04
N ALA A 15 -20.83 23.27 19.47
CA ALA A 15 -19.62 24.08 19.56
C ALA A 15 -18.99 24.06 18.16
N ASN A 16 -18.81 25.25 17.58
CA ASN A 16 -17.93 25.45 16.43
C ASN A 16 -16.49 25.12 16.86
N TYR A 17 -16.17 23.83 16.89
CA TYR A 17 -14.85 23.36 17.26
C TYR A 17 -14.04 23.26 15.99
N VAL A 18 -13.31 24.30 15.64
CA VAL A 18 -12.23 24.20 14.67
C VAL A 18 -11.13 23.40 15.35
N ARG A 19 -11.16 22.07 15.19
CA ARG A 19 -10.05 21.22 15.63
C ARG A 19 -8.87 21.47 14.72
N CYS A 20 -7.78 21.93 15.28
CA CYS A 20 -6.49 21.87 14.61
C CYS A 20 -6.21 20.40 14.26
N ILE A 21 -6.06 20.09 12.97
CA ILE A 21 -5.72 18.76 12.52
C ILE A 21 -4.27 18.50 12.91
N MET A 22 -4.05 17.66 13.91
CA MET A 22 -2.71 17.30 14.38
C MET A 22 -2.09 16.19 13.52
N ILE A 23 -2.87 15.16 13.20
CA ILE A 23 -2.46 14.07 12.29
C ILE A 23 -3.12 14.33 10.94
N LYS A 24 -2.33 14.40 9.87
CA LYS A 24 -2.80 14.79 8.54
C LYS A 24 -3.13 13.61 7.64
N GLN A 25 -2.32 12.57 7.71
CA GLN A 25 -2.40 11.45 6.76
C GLN A 25 -1.57 10.26 7.24
N ILE A 26 -1.75 9.12 6.58
CA ILE A 26 -0.80 8.02 6.67
C ILE A 26 0.39 8.39 5.77
N LYS A 27 1.57 8.62 6.36
CA LYS A 27 2.76 9.03 5.63
C LYS A 27 3.29 7.89 4.75
N PHE A 28 3.45 6.72 5.34
CA PHE A 28 3.86 5.51 4.64
C PHE A 28 3.32 4.26 5.34
N VAL A 29 3.25 3.17 4.60
CA VAL A 29 3.05 1.82 5.13
C VAL A 29 4.32 1.02 4.92
N SER A 30 4.68 0.20 5.90
CA SER A 30 5.88 -0.62 5.83
C SER A 30 5.54 -2.04 5.39
N ILE A 31 6.25 -2.54 4.40
CA ILE A 31 6.11 -3.90 3.88
C ILE A 31 7.35 -4.70 4.30
N PRO A 32 7.18 -5.79 5.06
CA PRO A 32 8.29 -6.62 5.48
C PRO A 32 8.82 -7.45 4.32
N VAL A 33 10.14 -7.41 4.10
CA VAL A 33 10.79 -8.12 2.99
C VAL A 33 12.03 -8.84 3.50
N ALA A 34 12.30 -10.03 2.93
CA ALA A 34 13.52 -10.77 3.22
C ALA A 34 14.70 -10.26 2.40
N ASP A 35 14.45 -9.89 1.15
CA ASP A 35 15.45 -9.41 0.21
C ASP A 35 15.00 -8.07 -0.37
N GLN A 36 15.64 -6.98 0.08
CA GLN A 36 15.29 -5.63 -0.35
C GLN A 36 15.53 -5.38 -1.85
N ASN A 37 16.56 -5.98 -2.44
CA ASN A 37 16.82 -5.82 -3.88
C ASN A 37 15.73 -6.50 -4.71
N ARG A 38 15.40 -7.73 -4.37
CA ARG A 38 14.33 -8.48 -5.05
C ARG A 38 12.97 -7.78 -4.91
N ALA A 39 12.66 -7.29 -3.72
CA ALA A 39 11.43 -6.54 -3.48
C ALA A 39 11.42 -5.23 -4.27
N LEU A 40 12.52 -4.50 -4.28
CA LEU A 40 12.65 -3.25 -5.03
C LEU A 40 12.37 -3.46 -6.53
N ASP A 41 12.96 -4.50 -7.12
CA ASP A 41 12.72 -4.85 -8.52
C ASP A 41 11.24 -5.17 -8.77
N PHE A 42 10.61 -5.92 -7.89
CA PHE A 42 9.19 -6.25 -8.02
C PHE A 42 8.29 -5.01 -8.00
N TYR A 43 8.45 -4.15 -7.01
CA TYR A 43 7.59 -2.96 -6.85
C TYR A 43 7.82 -1.91 -7.93
N THR A 44 9.06 -1.76 -8.42
CA THR A 44 9.36 -0.80 -9.48
C THR A 44 9.04 -1.34 -10.87
N GLU A 45 9.47 -2.54 -11.21
CA GLU A 45 9.34 -3.10 -12.55
C GLU A 45 7.94 -3.67 -12.83
N LYS A 46 7.35 -4.38 -11.85
CA LYS A 46 6.03 -5.01 -12.04
C LYS A 46 4.87 -4.11 -11.64
N LEU A 47 4.95 -3.43 -10.50
CA LEU A 47 3.88 -2.55 -10.04
C LEU A 47 4.02 -1.10 -10.53
N GLY A 48 5.17 -0.70 -11.03
CA GLY A 48 5.39 0.64 -11.56
C GLY A 48 5.55 1.73 -10.48
N PHE A 49 5.92 1.35 -9.25
CA PHE A 49 6.23 2.32 -8.21
C PHE A 49 7.56 3.00 -8.49
N THR A 50 7.74 4.23 -8.02
CA THR A 50 8.95 5.01 -8.22
C THR A 50 9.74 5.17 -6.91
N ILE A 51 11.06 5.16 -7.01
CA ILE A 51 11.96 5.32 -5.87
C ILE A 51 11.98 6.79 -5.45
N ILE A 52 11.68 7.06 -4.17
CA ILE A 52 11.87 8.38 -3.56
C ILE A 52 13.21 8.43 -2.85
N THR A 53 13.51 7.38 -2.08
CA THR A 53 14.72 7.28 -1.27
C THR A 53 15.23 5.85 -1.28
N ASP A 54 16.53 5.67 -1.47
CA ASP A 54 17.22 4.41 -1.31
C ASP A 54 18.61 4.74 -0.75
N GLN A 55 18.74 4.66 0.57
CA GLN A 55 19.94 5.06 1.30
C GLN A 55 20.30 4.04 2.37
N PRO A 56 21.58 3.90 2.73
CA PRO A 56 21.95 3.09 3.88
C PRO A 56 21.20 3.54 5.14
N PHE A 57 20.62 2.58 5.84
CA PHE A 57 19.96 2.82 7.12
C PHE A 57 20.84 2.34 8.28
N ASP A 58 21.32 1.11 8.19
CA ASP A 58 22.29 0.52 9.11
C ASP A 58 23.22 -0.44 8.33
N GLU A 59 23.99 -1.26 9.02
CA GLU A 59 24.93 -2.21 8.41
C GLU A 59 24.23 -3.36 7.66
N LYS A 60 22.93 -3.59 7.92
CA LYS A 60 22.19 -4.74 7.40
C LYS A 60 21.19 -4.38 6.33
N GLN A 61 20.64 -3.18 6.35
CA GLN A 61 19.56 -2.79 5.46
C GLN A 61 19.61 -1.32 5.04
N ARG A 62 18.90 -1.02 3.97
CA ARG A 62 18.68 0.33 3.45
C ARG A 62 17.33 0.85 3.86
N TRP A 63 17.19 2.17 3.90
CA TRP A 63 15.89 2.82 3.90
C TRP A 63 15.43 2.98 2.45
N ILE A 64 14.42 2.22 2.06
CA ILE A 64 13.86 2.26 0.72
C ILE A 64 12.43 2.74 0.82
N GLU A 65 12.16 3.89 0.24
CA GLU A 65 10.85 4.52 0.22
C GLU A 65 10.39 4.71 -1.22
N LEU A 66 9.19 4.20 -1.52
CA LEU A 66 8.60 4.19 -2.84
C LEU A 66 7.34 5.02 -2.89
N ARG A 67 7.08 5.60 -4.05
CA ARG A 67 5.85 6.32 -4.37
C ARG A 67 4.96 5.45 -5.25
N ILE A 68 3.70 5.33 -4.88
CA ILE A 68 2.63 4.92 -5.77
C ILE A 68 2.30 6.15 -6.64
N PRO A 69 2.33 6.08 -7.98
CA PRO A 69 2.38 7.26 -8.85
C PRO A 69 1.36 8.36 -8.60
N LYS A 70 0.15 8.03 -8.14
CA LYS A 70 -0.92 9.02 -7.90
C LYS A 70 -1.32 9.14 -6.44
N ALA A 71 -0.58 8.55 -5.51
CA ALA A 71 -0.92 8.52 -4.09
C ALA A 71 0.01 9.39 -3.25
N GLU A 72 -0.51 9.88 -2.15
CA GLU A 72 0.29 10.57 -1.13
C GLU A 72 0.93 9.59 -0.16
N THR A 73 0.23 8.51 0.18
CA THR A 73 0.77 7.43 1.02
C THR A 73 1.88 6.68 0.29
N ARG A 74 3.02 6.56 0.96
CA ARG A 74 4.20 5.90 0.42
C ARG A 74 4.34 4.48 0.94
N VAL A 75 5.22 3.73 0.34
CA VAL A 75 5.56 2.35 0.73
C VAL A 75 7.02 2.30 1.13
N VAL A 76 7.32 1.69 2.27
CA VAL A 76 8.69 1.44 2.73
C VAL A 76 8.94 -0.06 2.74
N LEU A 77 10.04 -0.47 2.12
CA LEU A 77 10.49 -1.86 2.14
C LEU A 77 11.52 -2.01 3.26
N PHE A 78 11.23 -2.84 4.26
CA PHE A 78 12.13 -3.03 5.40
C PHE A 78 12.30 -4.51 5.73
N THR A 79 13.46 -4.85 6.29
CA THR A 79 13.73 -6.20 6.78
C THR A 79 13.44 -6.24 8.29
N PRO A 80 12.40 -6.96 8.74
CA PRO A 80 12.02 -7.00 10.15
C PRO A 80 12.95 -7.93 10.93
N GLU A 81 13.88 -7.35 11.66
CA GLU A 81 14.78 -8.12 12.51
C GLU A 81 14.03 -8.66 13.73
N GLY A 82 14.07 -9.98 13.92
CA GLY A 82 13.38 -10.65 15.03
C GLY A 82 11.87 -10.86 14.82
N ASP A 83 11.31 -10.45 13.70
CA ASP A 83 9.89 -10.60 13.36
C ASP A 83 9.69 -11.06 11.91
N GLU A 84 10.60 -11.91 11.43
CA GLU A 84 10.64 -12.42 10.06
C GLU A 84 9.38 -13.22 9.70
N LYS A 85 8.67 -13.74 10.68
CA LYS A 85 7.38 -14.44 10.50
C LYS A 85 6.29 -13.55 9.85
N ARG A 86 6.45 -12.23 9.85
CA ARG A 86 5.54 -11.31 9.19
C ARG A 86 5.68 -11.34 7.67
N ILE A 87 6.84 -11.76 7.16
CA ILE A 87 7.09 -11.87 5.73
C ILE A 87 6.25 -13.01 5.16
N GLY A 88 5.60 -12.78 4.03
CA GLY A 88 4.78 -13.80 3.36
C GLY A 88 3.38 -13.96 3.94
N THR A 89 2.90 -13.01 4.73
CA THR A 89 1.55 -13.02 5.30
C THR A 89 0.60 -12.07 4.56
N PHE A 90 -0.68 -12.11 4.94
CA PHE A 90 -1.66 -11.13 4.48
C PHE A 90 -1.40 -9.77 5.11
N MET A 91 -1.28 -8.74 4.28
CA MET A 91 -0.83 -7.41 4.73
C MET A 91 -1.96 -6.52 5.27
N ASN A 92 -3.20 -7.00 5.33
CA ASN A 92 -4.36 -6.26 5.85
C ASN A 92 -4.52 -4.87 5.22
N MET A 93 -4.26 -4.77 3.92
CA MET A 93 -4.41 -3.53 3.16
C MET A 93 -4.88 -3.83 1.74
N SER A 94 -5.51 -2.84 1.13
CA SER A 94 -5.97 -2.91 -0.25
C SER A 94 -5.36 -1.77 -1.07
N TYR A 95 -4.88 -2.11 -2.25
CA TYR A 95 -4.59 -1.13 -3.29
C TYR A 95 -5.85 -0.87 -4.10
N ALA A 96 -6.05 0.36 -4.53
CA ALA A 96 -7.13 0.75 -5.42
C ALA A 96 -6.62 0.85 -6.86
N CYS A 97 -7.47 0.44 -7.81
CA CYS A 97 -7.23 0.67 -9.23
C CYS A 97 -8.53 1.12 -9.90
N ASP A 98 -8.42 1.73 -11.08
CA ASP A 98 -9.58 2.24 -11.81
C ASP A 98 -10.35 1.12 -12.53
N ASP A 99 -9.64 0.12 -13.04
CA ASP A 99 -10.17 -1.00 -13.80
C ASP A 99 -9.48 -2.29 -13.37
N ILE A 100 -10.16 -3.11 -12.58
CA ILE A 100 -9.57 -4.32 -12.02
C ILE A 100 -9.27 -5.38 -13.08
N ASP A 101 -10.11 -5.52 -14.10
CA ASP A 101 -9.89 -6.54 -15.13
C ASP A 101 -8.65 -6.21 -15.97
N LYS A 102 -8.49 -4.94 -16.33
CA LYS A 102 -7.31 -4.45 -17.03
C LYS A 102 -6.06 -4.58 -16.17
N THR A 103 -6.13 -4.16 -14.92
CA THR A 103 -5.02 -4.24 -13.96
C THR A 103 -4.59 -5.68 -13.74
N TYR A 104 -5.54 -6.59 -13.55
CA TYR A 104 -5.29 -8.02 -13.41
C TYR A 104 -4.56 -8.59 -14.63
N ALA A 105 -5.05 -8.30 -15.85
CA ALA A 105 -4.46 -8.80 -17.08
C ALA A 105 -3.02 -8.28 -17.28
N GLU A 106 -2.79 -6.99 -17.07
CA GLU A 106 -1.47 -6.39 -17.25
C GLU A 106 -0.46 -6.89 -16.21
N LEU A 107 -0.84 -6.95 -14.93
CA LEU A 107 0.05 -7.44 -13.88
C LEU A 107 0.36 -8.92 -14.03
N LYS A 108 -0.62 -9.72 -14.45
CA LYS A 108 -0.41 -11.14 -14.73
C LYS A 108 0.56 -11.36 -15.88
N GLU A 109 0.47 -10.55 -16.93
CA GLU A 109 1.41 -10.57 -18.05
C GLU A 109 2.84 -10.22 -17.61
N ARG A 110 2.99 -9.31 -16.63
CA ARG A 110 4.28 -8.96 -16.01
C ARG A 110 4.80 -10.03 -15.03
N GLY A 111 4.06 -11.12 -14.83
CA GLY A 111 4.45 -12.21 -13.96
C GLY A 111 4.05 -12.06 -12.49
N VAL A 112 3.11 -11.16 -12.17
CA VAL A 112 2.54 -11.08 -10.82
C VAL A 112 1.63 -12.28 -10.58
N GLU A 113 1.81 -12.95 -9.44
CA GLU A 113 1.02 -14.09 -9.03
C GLU A 113 -0.26 -13.66 -8.33
N PHE A 114 -1.40 -14.15 -8.80
CA PHE A 114 -2.72 -13.91 -8.21
C PHE A 114 -3.29 -15.20 -7.61
N GLU A 115 -4.03 -15.08 -6.53
CA GLU A 115 -4.70 -16.24 -5.91
C GLU A 115 -5.92 -16.68 -6.72
N SER A 116 -6.63 -15.75 -7.34
CA SER A 116 -7.79 -16.02 -8.18
C SER A 116 -8.03 -14.89 -9.19
N ALA A 117 -8.89 -15.12 -10.16
CA ALA A 117 -9.41 -14.04 -11.01
C ALA A 117 -10.25 -13.06 -10.18
N PRO A 118 -10.45 -11.81 -10.67
CA PRO A 118 -11.28 -10.83 -9.98
C PRO A 118 -12.68 -11.37 -9.64
N GLN A 119 -13.14 -11.08 -8.43
CA GLN A 119 -14.45 -11.48 -7.91
C GLN A 119 -15.27 -10.23 -7.62
N LYS A 120 -16.52 -10.25 -8.07
CA LYS A 120 -17.46 -9.15 -7.88
C LYS A 120 -18.24 -9.32 -6.60
N GLU A 121 -18.25 -8.26 -5.79
CA GLU A 121 -18.99 -8.15 -4.54
C GLU A 121 -19.91 -6.91 -4.57
N PRO A 122 -20.88 -6.77 -3.67
CA PRO A 122 -21.76 -5.59 -3.65
C PRO A 122 -21.02 -4.26 -3.47
N TRP A 123 -19.82 -4.28 -2.86
CA TRP A 123 -19.01 -3.11 -2.58
C TRP A 123 -17.92 -2.83 -3.63
N GLY A 124 -17.77 -3.68 -4.63
CA GLY A 124 -16.76 -3.54 -5.67
C GLY A 124 -16.22 -4.88 -6.15
N THR A 125 -15.21 -4.82 -7.01
CA THR A 125 -14.55 -6.01 -7.54
C THR A 125 -13.11 -6.08 -7.04
N TYR A 126 -12.66 -7.24 -6.60
CA TYR A 126 -11.34 -7.41 -5.99
C TYR A 126 -10.65 -8.71 -6.39
N THR A 127 -9.36 -8.76 -6.18
CA THR A 127 -8.56 -9.98 -6.18
C THR A 127 -7.39 -9.84 -5.24
N LEU A 128 -6.67 -10.93 -4.97
CA LEU A 128 -5.46 -10.93 -4.16
C LEU A 128 -4.27 -11.29 -5.03
N PHE A 129 -3.17 -10.57 -4.81
CA PHE A 129 -1.89 -10.87 -5.45
C PHE A 129 -0.78 -11.03 -4.42
N LYS A 130 0.30 -11.67 -4.83
CA LYS A 130 1.52 -11.83 -4.04
C LYS A 130 2.63 -10.96 -4.58
N ASP A 131 3.40 -10.35 -3.69
CA ASP A 131 4.67 -9.73 -4.07
C ASP A 131 5.79 -10.78 -4.17
N SER A 132 7.02 -10.32 -4.42
CA SER A 132 8.20 -11.18 -4.54
C SER A 132 8.56 -11.93 -3.27
N GLU A 133 8.05 -11.48 -2.12
CA GLU A 133 8.32 -12.03 -0.79
C GLU A 133 7.20 -12.93 -0.28
N GLY A 134 6.16 -13.13 -1.10
CA GLY A 134 4.98 -13.90 -0.73
C GLY A 134 3.96 -13.12 0.10
N ASN A 135 4.17 -11.84 0.35
CA ASN A 135 3.18 -10.99 0.99
C ASN A 135 1.94 -10.88 0.12
N ARG A 136 0.77 -10.96 0.73
CA ARG A 136 -0.51 -10.95 0.01
C ARG A 136 -1.25 -9.65 0.24
N PHE A 137 -1.75 -9.09 -0.84
CA PHE A 137 -2.47 -7.82 -0.88
C PHE A 137 -3.77 -7.95 -1.63
N VAL A 138 -4.77 -7.22 -1.19
CA VAL A 138 -5.98 -6.99 -1.98
C VAL A 138 -5.70 -5.87 -2.98
N VAL A 139 -6.22 -6.02 -4.18
CA VAL A 139 -6.40 -4.92 -5.14
C VAL A 139 -7.86 -4.90 -5.56
N SER A 140 -8.45 -3.72 -5.60
CA SER A 140 -9.88 -3.57 -5.87
C SER A 140 -10.19 -2.33 -6.71
N SER A 141 -11.31 -2.38 -7.40
CA SER A 141 -11.96 -1.23 -8.03
C SER A 141 -13.42 -1.16 -7.59
N ASP A 142 -14.00 0.04 -7.67
CA ASP A 142 -15.42 0.28 -7.40
C ASP A 142 -16.33 -0.36 -8.46
#